data_8ae06becf62e67e7df8b86302a7ccc03
#
_entry.id   8ae06becf62e67e7df8b86302a7ccc03
#
_cell.length_a   1.000
_cell.length_b   1.000
_cell.length_c   1.000
_cell.angle_alpha   90.00
_cell.angle_beta   90.00
_cell.angle_gamma   90.00
#
_symmetry.space_group_name_H-M   'P 1'
#
loop_
_entity.id
_entity.type
_entity.pdbx_description
1 polymer ?
#
loop_
_entity_poly.entity_id
_entity_poly.type
_entity_poly.pdbx_seq_one_letter_code
_entity_poly.pdbx_strand_id
1 'polypeptide(L)'
;RALKFYASVRIDIRRAEQLKEGNEIYGNHIKCKIVKNKVAPPFKTAEFDILYGKGIARSGEIVEIGIQLGIIQKSGSWFSYGDQRIAQGKENTRKYIEANPALMEEIADKIKSKRDDVEQMLAKEYGEDVEEDAEDSVDPDDEELDIRILDTDDSTEE
;
A
#
# COMPACT_ATOMS: atom_id res chain seq x y z
N ARG A 1 8.89 -20.20 15.34
CA ARG A 1 7.48 -20.59 15.06
C ARG A 1 6.49 -19.87 15.99
N ALA A 2 6.65 -19.88 17.33
CA ALA A 2 5.70 -19.29 18.27
C ALA A 2 5.32 -17.82 17.99
N LEU A 3 6.26 -16.98 17.53
CA LEU A 3 6.03 -15.56 17.26
C LEU A 3 4.90 -15.32 16.24
N LYS A 4 4.76 -16.16 15.21
CA LYS A 4 3.71 -16.06 14.21
C LYS A 4 2.29 -16.15 14.81
N PHE A 5 2.10 -16.99 15.83
CA PHE A 5 0.80 -17.19 16.49
C PHE A 5 0.44 -16.04 17.43
N TYR A 6 1.43 -15.51 18.17
CA TYR A 6 1.21 -14.42 19.11
C TYR A 6 1.04 -13.06 18.44
N ALA A 7 1.58 -12.87 17.23
CA ALA A 7 1.45 -11.61 16.50
C ALA A 7 -0.02 -11.30 16.17
N SER A 8 -0.47 -10.10 16.51
CA SER A 8 -1.82 -9.60 16.16
C SER A 8 -1.89 -9.14 14.70
N VAL A 9 -0.78 -8.63 14.18
CA VAL A 9 -0.65 -8.19 12.79
C VAL A 9 0.65 -8.74 12.23
N ARG A 10 0.62 -9.22 10.98
CA ARG A 10 1.79 -9.65 10.21
C ARG A 10 1.76 -8.92 8.86
N ILE A 11 2.85 -8.26 8.53
CA ILE A 11 3.00 -7.48 7.31
C ILE A 11 4.17 -8.05 6.52
N ASP A 12 3.96 -8.38 5.26
CA ASP A 12 5.00 -8.71 4.29
C ASP A 12 5.38 -7.43 3.53
N ILE A 13 6.67 -7.09 3.56
CA ILE A 13 7.19 -5.89 2.91
C ILE A 13 8.20 -6.33 1.87
N ARG A 14 7.93 -6.00 0.60
CA ARG A 14 8.79 -6.33 -0.53
C ARG A 14 9.16 -5.09 -1.33
N ARG A 15 10.39 -5.07 -1.83
CA ARG A 15 10.81 -4.10 -2.84
C ARG A 15 10.33 -4.59 -4.20
N ALA A 16 9.47 -3.81 -4.88
CA ALA A 16 8.99 -4.11 -6.22
C ALA A 16 10.02 -3.67 -7.27
N GLU A 17 10.39 -2.38 -7.29
CA GLU A 17 11.36 -1.87 -8.25
C GLU A 17 12.23 -0.76 -7.65
N GLN A 18 13.29 -0.38 -8.38
CA GLN A 18 14.18 0.71 -8.01
C GLN A 18 13.80 1.97 -8.77
N LEU A 19 13.70 3.09 -8.03
CA LEU A 19 13.49 4.41 -8.62
C LEU A 19 14.83 4.97 -9.09
N LYS A 20 14.94 5.27 -10.38
CA LYS A 20 16.18 5.73 -11.02
C LYS A 20 15.94 7.04 -11.76
N GLU A 21 16.91 7.94 -11.69
CA GLU A 21 17.01 9.11 -12.57
C GLU A 21 18.33 9.00 -13.33
N GLY A 22 18.25 8.62 -14.63
CA GLY A 22 19.44 8.24 -15.39
C GLY A 22 20.10 6.96 -14.81
N ASN A 23 21.33 7.09 -14.35
CA ASN A 23 22.10 5.98 -13.74
C ASN A 23 22.08 5.99 -12.21
N GLU A 24 21.51 7.02 -11.59
CA GLU A 24 21.47 7.17 -10.14
C GLU A 24 20.18 6.57 -9.56
N ILE A 25 20.33 5.73 -8.54
CA ILE A 25 19.21 5.14 -7.80
C ILE A 25 18.93 6.04 -6.61
N TYR A 26 17.74 6.66 -6.57
CA TYR A 26 17.36 7.60 -5.52
C TYR A 26 16.28 7.06 -4.57
N GLY A 27 15.71 5.89 -4.86
CA GLY A 27 14.67 5.31 -4.02
C GLY A 27 14.25 3.90 -4.45
N ASN A 28 13.24 3.37 -3.79
CA ASN A 28 12.61 2.10 -4.11
C ASN A 28 11.09 2.23 -4.05
N HIS A 29 10.41 1.56 -4.97
CA HIS A 29 8.99 1.29 -4.89
C HIS A 29 8.77 0.06 -3.98
N ILE A 30 7.91 0.20 -2.99
CA ILE A 30 7.68 -0.80 -1.94
C ILE A 30 6.23 -1.27 -2.01
N LYS A 31 6.05 -2.60 -1.95
CA LYS A 31 4.75 -3.23 -1.79
C LYS A 31 4.65 -3.83 -0.38
N CYS A 32 3.64 -3.38 0.38
CA CYS A 32 3.32 -3.88 1.72
C CYS A 32 2.01 -4.67 1.65
N LYS A 33 2.02 -5.92 2.08
CA LYS A 33 0.82 -6.76 2.19
C LYS A 33 0.55 -7.14 3.64
N ILE A 34 -0.67 -6.93 4.10
CA ILE A 34 -1.12 -7.37 5.42
C ILE A 34 -1.55 -8.84 5.33
N VAL A 35 -0.67 -9.76 5.70
CA VAL A 35 -0.91 -11.22 5.59
C VAL A 35 -1.67 -11.81 6.76
N LYS A 36 -1.71 -11.12 7.91
CA LYS A 36 -2.50 -11.49 9.09
C LYS A 36 -2.93 -10.23 9.82
N ASN A 37 -4.20 -10.17 10.20
CA ASN A 37 -4.71 -9.08 11.02
C ASN A 37 -5.87 -9.60 11.89
N LYS A 38 -5.72 -9.48 13.21
CA LYS A 38 -6.74 -9.90 14.20
C LYS A 38 -7.68 -8.76 14.60
N VAL A 39 -7.38 -7.52 14.23
CA VAL A 39 -8.12 -6.31 14.66
C VAL A 39 -8.87 -5.62 13.53
N ALA A 40 -8.62 -6.00 12.27
CA ALA A 40 -9.30 -5.48 11.07
C ALA A 40 -9.24 -6.51 9.94
N PRO A 41 -9.99 -6.35 8.82
CA PRO A 41 -9.89 -7.24 7.67
C PRO A 41 -8.44 -7.34 7.16
N PRO A 42 -7.89 -8.57 7.00
CA PRO A 42 -6.55 -8.80 6.47
C PRO A 42 -6.50 -8.63 4.94
N PHE A 43 -5.35 -8.93 4.34
CA PHE A 43 -5.08 -8.97 2.90
C PHE A 43 -5.17 -7.64 2.15
N LYS A 44 -5.16 -6.50 2.88
CA LYS A 44 -4.99 -5.19 2.26
C LYS A 44 -3.54 -4.99 1.83
N THR A 45 -3.36 -4.45 0.62
CA THR A 45 -2.06 -4.09 0.05
C THR A 45 -1.94 -2.56 0.01
N ALA A 46 -0.73 -2.05 0.26
CA ALA A 46 -0.37 -0.66 0.08
C ALA A 46 0.95 -0.58 -0.68
N GLU A 47 1.02 0.30 -1.67
CA GLU A 47 2.23 0.55 -2.45
C GLU A 47 2.65 2.00 -2.28
N PHE A 48 3.94 2.25 -2.11
CA PHE A 48 4.48 3.60 -1.94
C PHE A 48 5.97 3.66 -2.24
N ASP A 49 6.43 4.87 -2.55
CA ASP A 49 7.83 5.13 -2.84
C ASP A 49 8.59 5.54 -1.57
N ILE A 50 9.76 4.92 -1.35
CA ILE A 50 10.72 5.35 -0.34
C ILE A 50 11.91 6.01 -1.03
N LEU A 51 12.14 7.29 -0.74
CA LEU A 51 13.28 8.06 -1.22
C LEU A 51 14.42 8.02 -0.22
N TYR A 52 15.63 7.78 -0.69
CA TYR A 52 16.80 7.72 0.19
C TYR A 52 17.04 9.09 0.86
N GLY A 53 17.24 9.05 2.18
CA GLY A 53 17.44 10.24 3.00
C GLY A 53 16.19 11.11 3.27
N LYS A 54 15.07 10.87 2.59
CA LYS A 54 13.81 11.62 2.75
C LYS A 54 12.68 10.80 3.38
N GLY A 55 12.67 9.46 3.17
CA GLY A 55 11.58 8.59 3.63
C GLY A 55 10.46 8.43 2.60
N ILE A 56 9.22 8.22 3.05
CA ILE A 56 8.06 7.98 2.19
C ILE A 56 7.73 9.22 1.35
N ALA A 57 7.61 9.03 0.03
CA ALA A 57 7.34 10.09 -0.95
C ALA A 57 5.85 10.46 -1.02
N ARG A 58 5.35 11.13 0.02
CA ARG A 58 3.94 11.53 0.11
C ARG A 58 3.43 12.33 -1.10
N SER A 59 4.30 13.14 -1.73
CA SER A 59 3.94 13.91 -2.93
C SER A 59 3.58 13.02 -4.12
N GLY A 60 4.24 11.87 -4.28
CA GLY A 60 3.95 10.90 -5.33
C GLY A 60 2.56 10.29 -5.20
N GLU A 61 2.21 9.85 -4.00
CA GLU A 61 0.89 9.28 -3.67
C GLU A 61 -0.24 10.30 -3.88
N ILE A 62 -0.05 11.54 -3.41
CA ILE A 62 -1.04 12.62 -3.58
C ILE A 62 -1.31 12.89 -5.07
N VAL A 63 -0.27 12.90 -5.91
CA VAL A 63 -0.43 13.05 -7.36
C VAL A 63 -1.21 11.88 -7.95
N GLU A 64 -0.86 10.66 -7.59
CA GLU A 64 -1.45 9.45 -8.15
C GLU A 64 -2.93 9.32 -7.79
N ILE A 65 -3.24 9.36 -6.50
CA ILE A 65 -4.62 9.33 -6.00
C ILE A 65 -5.40 10.54 -6.49
N GLY A 66 -4.78 11.73 -6.54
CA GLY A 66 -5.41 12.94 -7.04
C GLY A 66 -5.82 12.85 -8.53
N ILE A 67 -5.03 12.14 -9.36
CA ILE A 67 -5.38 11.87 -10.76
C ILE A 67 -6.53 10.86 -10.84
N GLN A 68 -6.47 9.77 -10.10
CA GLN A 68 -7.48 8.73 -10.10
C GLN A 68 -8.85 9.23 -9.63
N LEU A 69 -8.88 10.13 -8.64
CA LEU A 69 -10.10 10.79 -8.16
C LEU A 69 -10.55 11.99 -9.01
N GLY A 70 -9.83 12.33 -10.08
CA GLY A 70 -10.12 13.47 -10.93
C GLY A 70 -9.93 14.84 -10.26
N ILE A 71 -9.24 14.89 -9.11
CA ILE A 71 -8.88 16.12 -8.40
C ILE A 71 -7.76 16.84 -9.19
N ILE A 72 -6.78 16.06 -9.66
CA ILE A 72 -5.75 16.52 -10.60
C ILE A 72 -6.16 16.05 -11.99
N GLN A 73 -6.34 16.97 -12.91
CA GLN A 73 -6.73 16.68 -14.27
C GLN A 73 -5.50 16.44 -15.14
N LYS A 74 -5.53 15.36 -15.95
CA LYS A 74 -4.50 15.03 -16.92
C LYS A 74 -5.00 15.28 -18.33
N SER A 75 -4.33 16.17 -19.05
CA SER A 75 -4.59 16.46 -20.47
C SER A 75 -3.32 16.21 -21.29
N GLY A 76 -3.27 15.05 -21.95
CA GLY A 76 -2.04 14.58 -22.62
C GLY A 76 -0.89 14.42 -21.62
N SER A 77 0.19 15.18 -21.81
CA SER A 77 1.34 15.22 -20.89
C SER A 77 1.25 16.29 -19.80
N TRP A 78 0.20 17.12 -19.82
CA TRP A 78 0.03 18.23 -18.88
C TRP A 78 -0.89 17.83 -17.71
N PHE A 79 -0.54 18.35 -16.54
CA PHE A 79 -1.32 18.21 -15.31
C PHE A 79 -1.82 19.57 -14.84
N SER A 80 -3.07 19.63 -14.41
CA SER A 80 -3.71 20.84 -13.89
C SER A 80 -4.53 20.55 -12.63
N TYR A 81 -4.71 21.57 -11.81
CA TYR A 81 -5.54 21.54 -10.62
C TYR A 81 -6.48 22.75 -10.66
N GLY A 82 -7.80 22.50 -10.77
CA GLY A 82 -8.75 23.52 -11.13
C GLY A 82 -8.39 24.17 -12.47
N ASP A 83 -8.32 25.50 -12.50
CA ASP A 83 -7.95 26.26 -13.69
C ASP A 83 -6.43 26.49 -13.84
N GLN A 84 -5.63 26.03 -12.87
CA GLN A 84 -4.20 26.25 -12.86
C GLN A 84 -3.45 25.05 -13.46
N ARG A 85 -2.61 25.30 -14.47
CA ARG A 85 -1.62 24.32 -14.92
C ARG A 85 -0.50 24.16 -13.90
N ILE A 86 -0.22 22.91 -13.51
CA ILE A 86 0.84 22.58 -12.57
C ILE A 86 2.16 22.37 -13.32
N ALA A 87 2.25 21.30 -14.12
CA ALA A 87 3.48 20.94 -14.81
C ALA A 87 3.23 19.96 -15.97
N GLN A 88 4.26 19.74 -16.78
CA GLN A 88 4.29 18.71 -17.79
C GLN A 88 5.03 17.47 -17.26
N GLY A 89 4.37 16.30 -17.32
CA GLY A 89 4.89 15.03 -16.84
C GLY A 89 4.66 14.79 -15.34
N LYS A 90 4.45 13.52 -14.96
CA LYS A 90 4.14 13.10 -13.58
C LYS A 90 5.24 13.53 -12.60
N GLU A 91 6.51 13.37 -12.98
CA GLU A 91 7.66 13.69 -12.14
C GLU A 91 7.78 15.20 -11.85
N ASN A 92 7.59 16.04 -12.87
CA ASN A 92 7.60 17.49 -12.66
C ASN A 92 6.40 17.97 -11.83
N THR A 93 5.25 17.31 -11.97
CA THR A 93 4.07 17.58 -11.14
C THR A 93 4.35 17.23 -9.67
N ARG A 94 5.00 16.10 -9.41
CA ARG A 94 5.44 15.70 -8.08
C ARG A 94 6.39 16.74 -7.46
N LYS A 95 7.43 17.13 -8.20
CA LYS A 95 8.41 18.15 -7.76
C LYS A 95 7.72 19.50 -7.48
N TYR A 96 6.76 19.89 -8.33
CA TYR A 96 6.00 21.13 -8.12
C TYR A 96 5.16 21.10 -6.85
N ILE A 97 4.42 19.99 -6.60
CA ILE A 97 3.60 19.82 -5.40
C ILE A 97 4.49 19.74 -4.16
N GLU A 98 5.65 19.05 -4.22
CA GLU A 98 6.62 18.99 -3.12
C GLU A 98 7.16 20.38 -2.77
N ALA A 99 7.38 21.24 -3.76
CA ALA A 99 7.82 22.62 -3.56
C ALA A 99 6.71 23.57 -3.05
N ASN A 100 5.45 23.16 -3.11
CA ASN A 100 4.29 23.95 -2.70
C ASN A 100 3.47 23.23 -1.61
N PRO A 101 3.92 23.26 -0.33
CA PRO A 101 3.27 22.52 0.77
C PRO A 101 1.79 22.88 0.98
N ALA A 102 1.41 24.14 0.77
CA ALA A 102 0.03 24.60 0.91
C ALA A 102 -0.90 23.90 -0.11
N LEU A 103 -0.45 23.81 -1.37
CA LEU A 103 -1.18 23.11 -2.42
C LEU A 103 -1.25 21.60 -2.14
N MET A 104 -0.16 21.03 -1.62
CA MET A 104 -0.10 19.62 -1.23
C MET A 104 -1.12 19.30 -0.15
N GLU A 105 -1.22 20.13 0.88
CA GLU A 105 -2.20 19.97 1.97
C GLU A 105 -3.64 20.13 1.46
N GLU A 106 -3.91 21.12 0.60
CA GLU A 106 -5.24 21.33 0.03
C GLU A 106 -5.71 20.12 -0.79
N ILE A 107 -4.82 19.56 -1.64
CA ILE A 107 -5.15 18.34 -2.42
C ILE A 107 -5.33 17.16 -1.48
N ALA A 108 -4.46 16.99 -0.46
CA ALA A 108 -4.57 15.93 0.52
C ALA A 108 -5.90 15.98 1.30
N ASP A 109 -6.39 17.15 1.66
CA ASP A 109 -7.66 17.30 2.36
C ASP A 109 -8.86 16.99 1.45
N LYS A 110 -8.77 17.33 0.16
CA LYS A 110 -9.78 16.91 -0.84
C LYS A 110 -9.79 15.39 -1.05
N ILE A 111 -8.62 14.74 -1.04
CA ILE A 111 -8.52 13.28 -1.08
C ILE A 111 -9.15 12.66 0.16
N LYS A 112 -8.84 13.19 1.36
CA LYS A 112 -9.44 12.71 2.62
C LYS A 112 -10.96 12.87 2.67
N SER A 113 -11.50 13.96 2.10
CA SER A 113 -12.94 14.17 2.03
C SER A 113 -13.67 13.16 1.13
N LYS A 114 -12.94 12.53 0.19
CA LYS A 114 -13.42 11.46 -0.69
C LYS A 114 -12.95 10.06 -0.23
N ARG A 115 -12.78 9.87 1.06
CA ARG A 115 -12.23 8.63 1.63
C ARG A 115 -12.95 7.37 1.16
N ASP A 116 -14.27 7.41 1.12
CA ASP A 116 -15.08 6.26 0.71
C ASP A 116 -14.86 5.90 -0.77
N ASP A 117 -14.70 6.92 -1.64
CA ASP A 117 -14.37 6.73 -3.05
C ASP A 117 -12.95 6.12 -3.20
N VAL A 118 -11.99 6.58 -2.38
CA VAL A 118 -10.62 6.02 -2.34
C VAL A 118 -10.64 4.56 -1.90
N GLU A 119 -11.39 4.23 -0.86
CA GLU A 119 -11.47 2.86 -0.34
C GLU A 119 -12.08 1.90 -1.37
N GLN A 120 -13.13 2.33 -2.08
CA GLN A 120 -13.72 1.55 -3.18
C GLN A 120 -12.77 1.37 -4.38
N MET A 121 -12.01 2.41 -4.70
CA MET A 121 -11.04 2.39 -5.79
C MET A 121 -9.88 1.40 -5.48
N LEU A 122 -9.31 1.50 -4.29
CA LEU A 122 -8.24 0.61 -3.83
C LEU A 122 -8.71 -0.85 -3.71
N ALA A 123 -9.97 -1.08 -3.31
CA ALA A 123 -10.55 -2.41 -3.26
C ALA A 123 -10.70 -3.04 -4.66
N LYS A 124 -10.91 -2.24 -5.71
CA LYS A 124 -10.92 -2.74 -7.10
C LYS A 124 -9.52 -3.04 -7.62
N GLU A 125 -8.56 -2.14 -7.35
CA GLU A 125 -7.19 -2.26 -7.87
C GLU A 125 -6.43 -3.42 -7.21
N TYR A 126 -6.62 -3.63 -5.91
CA TYR A 126 -5.91 -4.66 -5.13
C TYR A 126 -6.80 -5.84 -4.71
N GLY A 127 -8.09 -5.83 -5.04
CA GLY A 127 -9.03 -6.90 -4.70
C GLY A 127 -8.83 -8.16 -5.57
N GLU A 128 -8.36 -7.99 -6.80
CA GLU A 128 -8.08 -9.09 -7.73
C GLU A 128 -6.79 -9.85 -7.39
N ASP A 129 -5.80 -9.18 -6.78
CA ASP A 129 -4.55 -9.80 -6.32
C ASP A 129 -4.74 -10.72 -5.09
N VAL A 130 -5.90 -10.68 -4.43
CA VAL A 130 -6.15 -11.43 -3.19
C VAL A 130 -6.44 -12.91 -3.47
N GLU A 131 -7.01 -13.26 -4.63
CA GLU A 131 -7.37 -14.63 -4.96
C GLU A 131 -6.17 -15.46 -5.43
N GLU A 132 -5.25 -14.89 -6.22
CA GLU A 132 -4.03 -15.60 -6.67
C GLU A 132 -3.02 -15.85 -5.55
N ASP A 133 -2.88 -14.91 -4.60
CA ASP A 133 -1.89 -15.01 -3.52
C ASP A 133 -2.41 -15.80 -2.29
N ALA A 134 -3.69 -16.09 -2.20
CA ALA A 134 -4.25 -16.86 -1.08
C ALA A 134 -3.83 -18.34 -1.16
N GLU A 135 -3.67 -18.89 -2.36
CA GLU A 135 -3.19 -20.26 -2.57
C GLU A 135 -1.69 -20.43 -2.26
N ASP A 136 -0.88 -19.36 -2.47
CA ASP A 136 0.58 -19.39 -2.21
C ASP A 136 0.95 -19.06 -0.74
N SER A 137 -0.01 -18.56 0.05
CA SER A 137 0.23 -18.13 1.44
C SER A 137 -0.14 -19.15 2.50
N VAL A 138 -0.66 -20.30 2.12
CA VAL A 138 -0.87 -21.44 3.02
C VAL A 138 0.50 -22.06 3.29
N ASP A 139 1.11 -21.66 4.42
CA ASP A 139 2.34 -22.27 4.91
C ASP A 139 1.97 -23.72 5.30
N PRO A 140 2.52 -24.76 4.63
CA PRO A 140 2.19 -26.17 4.92
C PRO A 140 2.46 -26.55 6.39
N ASP A 141 3.18 -25.73 7.12
CA ASP A 141 3.41 -25.87 8.56
C ASP A 141 2.20 -25.40 9.43
N ASP A 142 1.23 -24.67 8.87
CA ASP A 142 0.05 -24.20 9.61
C ASP A 142 -1.06 -25.27 9.68
N GLU A 143 -1.11 -26.24 8.77
CA GLU A 143 -2.10 -27.34 8.76
C GLU A 143 -1.75 -28.48 9.73
N GLU A 144 -0.46 -28.67 10.08
CA GLU A 144 -0.01 -29.80 10.90
C GLU A 144 -0.23 -29.59 12.41
N LEU A 145 -0.61 -28.40 12.87
CA LEU A 145 -0.71 -28.05 14.28
C LEU A 145 -2.12 -28.12 14.88
N ASP A 146 -3.17 -28.07 14.06
CA ASP A 146 -4.55 -28.17 14.56
C ASP A 146 -4.96 -29.61 14.96
N ILE A 147 -4.21 -30.62 14.52
CA ILE A 147 -4.55 -32.03 14.76
C ILE A 147 -3.94 -32.56 16.08
N ARG A 148 -2.92 -31.92 16.64
CA ARG A 148 -2.20 -32.43 17.83
C ARG A 148 -2.70 -31.92 19.17
N ILE A 149 -3.69 -31.04 19.22
CA ILE A 149 -4.23 -30.51 20.50
C ILE A 149 -5.42 -31.35 21.04
N LEU A 150 -5.97 -32.24 20.21
CA LEU A 150 -7.18 -32.99 20.58
C LEU A 150 -6.94 -34.40 21.20
N ASP A 151 -5.69 -34.88 21.24
CA ASP A 151 -5.39 -36.27 21.73
C ASP A 151 -4.62 -36.32 23.08
N THR A 152 -4.83 -35.36 23.98
CA THR A 152 -4.41 -35.54 25.37
C THR A 152 -5.59 -35.30 26.30
N ASP A 153 -6.53 -36.24 26.26
CA ASP A 153 -7.41 -36.41 27.40
C ASP A 153 -7.63 -37.90 27.69
N ASP A 154 -7.40 -38.16 28.93
CA ASP A 154 -8.02 -39.20 29.74
C ASP A 154 -7.61 -40.66 29.51
N SER A 155 -6.64 -41.08 30.33
CA SER A 155 -6.70 -42.38 30.99
C SER A 155 -5.69 -42.50 32.13
N THR A 156 -6.04 -42.03 33.32
CA THR A 156 -5.56 -42.63 34.58
C THR A 156 -6.67 -42.59 35.63
N GLU A 157 -7.51 -43.63 35.57
CA GLU A 157 -8.13 -44.18 36.76
C GLU A 157 -7.68 -45.63 36.83
N GLU A 158 -6.85 -45.93 37.82
CA GLU A 158 -6.93 -47.00 38.83
C GLU A 158 -5.64 -47.06 39.65
#